data_3ba23e74666fe965c92c6873929b10db
#
_entry.id   3ba23e74666fe965c92c6873929b10db
#
_cell.length_a   1.000
_cell.length_b   1.000
_cell.length_c   1.000
_cell.angle_alpha   90.00
_cell.angle_beta   90.00
_cell.angle_gamma   90.00
#
_symmetry.space_group_name_H-M   'P 1'
#
loop_
_entity.id
_entity.type
_entity.pdbx_description
1 polymer ?
#
loop_
_entity_poly.entity_id
_entity_poly.type
_entity_poly.pdbx_seq_one_letter_code
_entity_poly.pdbx_strand_id
1 'polypeptide(L)'
;FGLQLHQFDRDNWSNDWNKIMNKPLLDLPSNTNFVKKLPLLSFEDFEQSLKINNSSLNNIQKGGEKLASVLLNSFFEYRADGYSKKMSCPKEAETACSRLSPHIAFGSISIRKIYQELNNVLIFSPYKKDLLSFKKRLHWHCHFVQKLETEPELEFRSMHPFCDELRTEEDSELIEKWIKGQTGFPFLDACITYLNTNGWINFRMRAMIMSFASYNLWQPWQKTSPLLAELFTDFEPGIHISQVQMQSGVTGINLPRIYSVFKQSLDQDSTAEWTKKMIPQLENVEIELIHNAEL
;
A
#
# COMPACT_ATOMS: atom_id res chain seq x y z
N PHE A 1 -5.63 -17.33 -7.17
CA PHE A 1 -5.24 -18.43 -6.31
C PHE A 1 -6.33 -19.47 -6.13
N GLY A 2 -7.62 -19.13 -6.05
CA GLY A 2 -8.77 -20.02 -6.14
C GLY A 2 -8.85 -21.15 -5.11
N LEU A 3 -8.24 -21.00 -3.94
CA LEU A 3 -8.42 -21.93 -2.82
C LEU A 3 -9.70 -21.57 -2.08
N GLN A 4 -10.72 -22.41 -2.16
CA GLN A 4 -11.96 -22.20 -1.43
C GLN A 4 -11.77 -22.48 0.07
N LEU A 5 -12.47 -21.75 0.95
CA LEU A 5 -12.35 -21.82 2.41
C LEU A 5 -12.43 -23.26 2.98
N HIS A 6 -13.33 -24.09 2.43
CA HIS A 6 -13.50 -25.48 2.86
C HIS A 6 -12.36 -26.42 2.43
N GLN A 7 -11.44 -25.94 1.56
CA GLN A 7 -10.24 -26.66 1.12
C GLN A 7 -8.95 -26.06 1.74
N PHE A 8 -9.09 -25.03 2.58
CA PHE A 8 -7.98 -24.28 3.13
C PHE A 8 -7.56 -24.85 4.49
N ASP A 9 -6.41 -25.48 4.53
CA ASP A 9 -5.72 -25.82 5.77
C ASP A 9 -4.79 -24.68 6.16
N ARG A 10 -5.17 -23.93 7.19
CA ARG A 10 -4.43 -22.75 7.67
C ARG A 10 -2.99 -23.09 8.07
N ASP A 11 -2.76 -24.24 8.65
CA ASP A 11 -1.45 -24.64 9.15
C ASP A 11 -0.51 -25.04 8.01
N ASN A 12 -1.07 -25.52 6.90
CA ASN A 12 -0.32 -25.89 5.69
C ASN A 12 -0.26 -24.80 4.62
N TRP A 13 -0.91 -23.65 4.83
CA TRP A 13 -0.98 -22.57 3.83
C TRP A 13 0.38 -22.18 3.24
N SER A 14 1.38 -22.01 4.08
CA SER A 14 2.74 -21.63 3.64
C SER A 14 3.37 -22.69 2.75
N ASN A 15 3.12 -23.97 3.02
CA ASN A 15 3.62 -25.09 2.22
C ASN A 15 2.96 -25.10 0.84
N ASP A 16 1.65 -24.91 0.78
CA ASP A 16 0.92 -24.89 -0.48
C ASP A 16 1.26 -23.65 -1.30
N TRP A 17 1.40 -22.48 -0.66
CA TRP A 17 1.90 -21.28 -1.31
C TRP A 17 3.29 -21.51 -1.92
N ASN A 18 4.23 -22.11 -1.18
CA ASN A 18 5.55 -22.44 -1.68
C ASN A 18 5.50 -23.42 -2.87
N LYS A 19 4.66 -24.45 -2.83
CA LYS A 19 4.45 -25.37 -3.97
C LYS A 19 3.99 -24.62 -5.22
N ILE A 20 3.05 -23.68 -5.07
CA ILE A 20 2.53 -22.88 -6.19
C ILE A 20 3.59 -21.92 -6.72
N MET A 21 4.34 -21.27 -5.86
CA MET A 21 5.39 -20.31 -6.26
C MET A 21 6.56 -21.00 -6.96
N ASN A 22 6.82 -22.27 -6.68
CA ASN A 22 7.86 -23.07 -7.34
C ASN A 22 7.43 -23.72 -8.67
N LYS A 23 6.15 -23.61 -9.06
CA LYS A 23 5.73 -24.07 -10.40
C LYS A 23 6.44 -23.27 -11.48
N PRO A 24 6.77 -23.88 -12.64
CA PRO A 24 7.43 -23.16 -13.72
C PRO A 24 6.63 -21.92 -14.17
N LEU A 25 7.32 -20.90 -14.60
CA LEU A 25 6.72 -19.79 -15.33
C LEU A 25 6.21 -20.30 -16.67
N LEU A 26 5.07 -19.77 -17.11
CA LEU A 26 4.50 -20.15 -18.39
C LEU A 26 5.18 -19.34 -19.51
N ASP A 27 5.54 -20.01 -20.57
CA ASP A 27 6.02 -19.37 -21.80
C ASP A 27 4.84 -18.72 -22.55
N LEU A 28 5.15 -17.75 -23.40
CA LEU A 28 4.16 -17.18 -24.31
C LEU A 28 3.69 -18.28 -25.27
N PRO A 29 2.36 -18.43 -25.49
CA PRO A 29 1.87 -19.39 -26.46
C PRO A 29 2.42 -19.10 -27.86
N SER A 30 2.99 -20.11 -28.51
CA SER A 30 3.57 -20.00 -29.84
C SER A 30 2.54 -19.68 -30.94
N ASN A 31 1.25 -19.96 -30.70
CA ASN A 31 0.14 -19.81 -31.65
C ASN A 31 -0.93 -18.85 -31.08
N THR A 32 -0.63 -17.59 -30.89
CA THR A 32 -1.61 -16.59 -30.51
C THR A 32 -2.23 -15.96 -31.75
N ASN A 33 -3.52 -16.21 -31.98
CA ASN A 33 -4.30 -15.47 -32.98
C ASN A 33 -4.79 -14.16 -32.36
N PHE A 34 -4.04 -13.09 -32.58
CA PHE A 34 -4.51 -11.77 -32.19
C PHE A 34 -5.64 -11.28 -33.09
N VAL A 35 -6.67 -10.68 -32.49
CA VAL A 35 -7.71 -9.99 -33.25
C VAL A 35 -7.09 -8.80 -33.95
N LYS A 36 -7.12 -8.80 -35.30
CA LYS A 36 -6.42 -7.81 -36.13
C LYS A 36 -7.06 -6.43 -36.14
N LYS A 37 -8.34 -6.32 -35.83
CA LYS A 37 -9.07 -5.05 -35.71
C LYS A 37 -10.15 -5.17 -34.65
N LEU A 38 -10.02 -4.43 -33.58
CA LEU A 38 -11.11 -4.11 -32.66
C LEU A 38 -11.48 -2.65 -32.89
N PRO A 39 -12.79 -2.29 -32.88
CA PRO A 39 -13.19 -0.89 -32.77
C PRO A 39 -12.80 -0.44 -31.35
N LEU A 40 -11.56 0.00 -31.21
CA LEU A 40 -11.07 0.52 -29.94
C LEU A 40 -11.38 2.01 -29.91
N LEU A 41 -11.87 2.48 -28.77
CA LEU A 41 -11.79 3.90 -28.40
C LEU A 41 -10.32 4.29 -28.41
N SER A 42 -10.01 5.48 -28.88
CA SER A 42 -8.66 6.02 -28.69
C SER A 42 -8.38 6.18 -27.19
N PHE A 43 -7.11 6.25 -26.80
CA PHE A 43 -6.76 6.48 -25.40
C PHE A 43 -7.33 7.82 -24.92
N GLU A 44 -7.34 8.83 -25.77
CA GLU A 44 -7.91 10.15 -25.52
C GLU A 44 -9.43 10.08 -25.30
N ASP A 45 -10.18 9.34 -26.13
CA ASP A 45 -11.61 9.13 -25.95
C ASP A 45 -11.92 8.39 -24.63
N PHE A 46 -11.07 7.42 -24.26
CA PHE A 46 -11.18 6.69 -23.00
C PHE A 46 -10.94 7.63 -21.80
N GLU A 47 -9.88 8.43 -21.81
CA GLU A 47 -9.60 9.41 -20.75
C GLU A 47 -10.75 10.41 -20.59
N GLN A 48 -11.29 10.92 -21.69
CA GLN A 48 -12.45 11.83 -21.68
C GLN A 48 -13.70 11.15 -21.10
N SER A 49 -13.93 9.88 -21.43
CA SER A 49 -15.08 9.13 -20.94
C SER A 49 -15.03 8.92 -19.41
N LEU A 50 -13.84 8.79 -18.85
CA LEU A 50 -13.61 8.61 -17.41
C LEU A 50 -13.61 9.92 -16.63
N LYS A 51 -13.69 11.08 -17.29
CA LYS A 51 -13.58 12.42 -16.68
C LYS A 51 -12.35 12.55 -15.76
N ILE A 52 -11.24 11.93 -16.14
CA ILE A 52 -10.02 11.98 -15.37
C ILE A 52 -9.46 13.40 -15.40
N ASN A 53 -9.43 14.04 -14.22
CA ASN A 53 -8.72 15.29 -14.04
C ASN A 53 -7.23 15.03 -13.89
N ASN A 54 -6.48 15.07 -14.99
CA ASN A 54 -5.03 14.78 -15.02
C ASN A 54 -4.15 15.81 -14.28
N SER A 55 -4.70 16.85 -13.68
CA SER A 55 -3.93 17.99 -13.17
C SER A 55 -3.18 17.74 -11.85
N SER A 56 -3.48 16.68 -11.11
CA SER A 56 -2.87 16.42 -9.81
C SER A 56 -1.82 15.29 -9.79
N LEU A 57 -1.64 14.55 -10.88
CA LEU A 57 -0.95 13.27 -10.89
C LEU A 57 0.44 13.32 -11.58
N ASN A 58 1.17 14.41 -11.40
CA ASN A 58 2.44 14.65 -12.13
C ASN A 58 3.59 13.69 -11.75
N ASN A 59 3.50 13.01 -10.61
CA ASN A 59 4.59 12.17 -10.07
C ASN A 59 4.23 10.69 -9.94
N ILE A 60 3.20 10.23 -10.64
CA ILE A 60 2.81 8.83 -10.59
C ILE A 60 3.88 7.95 -11.21
N GLN A 61 4.12 6.82 -10.55
CA GLN A 61 5.02 5.79 -11.03
C GLN A 61 4.55 5.23 -12.37
N LYS A 62 5.41 5.26 -13.38
CA LYS A 62 5.13 4.70 -14.70
C LYS A 62 5.03 3.18 -14.65
N GLY A 63 4.04 2.62 -15.34
CA GLY A 63 3.78 1.19 -15.44
C GLY A 63 4.60 0.46 -16.50
N GLY A 64 4.34 -0.84 -16.63
CA GLY A 64 4.87 -1.70 -17.68
C GLY A 64 5.92 -2.70 -17.22
N GLU A 65 6.01 -3.84 -17.93
CA GLU A 65 6.87 -4.97 -17.58
C GLU A 65 8.36 -4.63 -17.58
N LYS A 66 8.81 -3.80 -18.53
CA LYS A 66 10.21 -3.37 -18.59
C LYS A 66 10.62 -2.59 -17.35
N LEU A 67 9.77 -1.65 -16.91
CA LEU A 67 10.04 -0.86 -15.70
C LEU A 67 9.93 -1.72 -14.43
N ALA A 68 9.00 -2.67 -14.38
CA ALA A 68 8.92 -3.63 -13.29
C ALA A 68 10.23 -4.43 -13.14
N SER A 69 10.78 -4.90 -14.26
CA SER A 69 12.05 -5.64 -14.27
C SER A 69 13.23 -4.77 -13.83
N VAL A 70 13.30 -3.52 -14.29
CA VAL A 70 14.34 -2.56 -13.85
C VAL A 70 14.26 -2.32 -12.34
N LEU A 71 13.06 -2.12 -11.80
CA LEU A 71 12.84 -1.93 -10.36
C LEU A 71 13.21 -3.17 -9.56
N LEU A 72 12.85 -4.36 -10.03
CA LEU A 72 13.19 -5.61 -9.36
C LEU A 72 14.70 -5.81 -9.30
N ASN A 73 15.39 -5.67 -10.43
CA ASN A 73 16.84 -5.83 -10.52
C ASN A 73 17.57 -4.83 -9.61
N SER A 74 17.25 -3.55 -9.71
CA SER A 74 17.86 -2.52 -8.86
C SER A 74 17.59 -2.74 -7.37
N PHE A 75 16.43 -3.28 -7.02
CA PHE A 75 16.12 -3.64 -5.64
C PHE A 75 17.01 -4.77 -5.14
N PHE A 76 17.23 -5.80 -5.93
CA PHE A 76 18.08 -6.92 -5.56
C PHE A 76 19.57 -6.57 -5.55
N GLU A 77 20.01 -5.71 -6.47
CA GLU A 77 21.42 -5.34 -6.63
C GLU A 77 21.92 -4.41 -5.53
N TYR A 78 21.14 -3.39 -5.13
CA TYR A 78 21.61 -2.38 -4.19
C TYR A 78 20.53 -1.74 -3.29
N ARG A 79 19.27 -1.57 -3.76
CA ARG A 79 18.26 -0.85 -2.97
C ARG A 79 17.76 -1.63 -1.75
N ALA A 80 17.93 -2.93 -1.72
CA ALA A 80 17.56 -3.76 -0.58
C ALA A 80 18.44 -3.52 0.65
N ASP A 81 19.55 -2.79 0.52
CA ASP A 81 20.42 -2.45 1.65
C ASP A 81 19.66 -1.66 2.73
N GLY A 82 19.53 -2.25 3.91
CA GLY A 82 18.80 -1.69 5.03
C GLY A 82 17.29 -1.61 4.87
N TYR A 83 16.69 -2.27 3.86
CA TYR A 83 15.25 -2.24 3.59
C TYR A 83 14.39 -2.47 4.83
N SER A 84 14.74 -3.45 5.68
CA SER A 84 13.95 -3.78 6.87
C SER A 84 13.83 -2.65 7.90
N LYS A 85 14.75 -1.69 7.88
CA LYS A 85 14.72 -0.47 8.72
C LYS A 85 14.13 0.70 7.95
N LYS A 86 14.67 0.98 6.76
CA LYS A 86 14.34 2.14 5.92
C LYS A 86 12.89 2.15 5.43
N MET A 87 12.26 0.97 5.29
CA MET A 87 10.87 0.87 4.83
C MET A 87 9.85 1.57 5.74
N SER A 88 10.22 1.95 6.95
CA SER A 88 9.33 2.65 7.88
C SER A 88 9.37 4.16 7.74
N CYS A 89 10.51 4.74 7.37
CA CYS A 89 10.70 6.17 7.18
C CYS A 89 10.20 6.57 5.77
N PRO A 90 9.29 7.55 5.62
CA PRO A 90 8.73 7.91 4.32
C PRO A 90 9.79 8.42 3.34
N LYS A 91 10.78 9.21 3.79
CA LYS A 91 11.89 9.71 2.98
C LYS A 91 12.75 8.57 2.44
N GLU A 92 13.16 7.64 3.29
CA GLU A 92 14.02 6.54 2.90
C GLU A 92 13.28 5.45 2.10
N ALA A 93 12.02 5.21 2.42
CA ALA A 93 11.20 4.19 1.76
C ALA A 93 10.99 4.47 0.27
N GLU A 94 11.05 5.72 -0.15
CA GLU A 94 10.92 6.12 -1.55
C GLU A 94 11.94 5.41 -2.45
N THR A 95 13.15 5.25 -1.97
CA THR A 95 14.25 4.58 -2.69
C THR A 95 14.52 3.16 -2.20
N ALA A 96 14.40 2.89 -0.91
CA ALA A 96 14.73 1.59 -0.31
C ALA A 96 13.62 0.54 -0.47
N CYS A 97 12.36 0.92 -0.67
CA CYS A 97 11.31 -0.04 -0.99
C CYS A 97 11.44 -0.57 -2.43
N SER A 98 10.93 -1.79 -2.67
CA SER A 98 10.98 -2.39 -4.00
C SER A 98 10.23 -1.58 -5.08
N ARG A 99 9.18 -0.86 -4.68
CA ARG A 99 8.29 -0.10 -5.57
C ARG A 99 7.56 -0.98 -6.58
N LEU A 100 7.40 -2.26 -6.29
CA LEU A 100 6.75 -3.24 -7.17
C LEU A 100 5.23 -3.34 -6.98
N SER A 101 4.68 -2.75 -5.90
CA SER A 101 3.24 -2.88 -5.59
C SER A 101 2.33 -2.44 -6.74
N PRO A 102 2.53 -1.29 -7.44
CA PRO A 102 1.72 -0.95 -8.60
C PRO A 102 1.87 -1.95 -9.74
N HIS A 103 3.08 -2.42 -9.99
CA HIS A 103 3.34 -3.40 -11.07
C HIS A 103 2.72 -4.77 -10.80
N ILE A 104 2.62 -5.16 -9.51
CA ILE A 104 1.94 -6.40 -9.10
C ILE A 104 0.43 -6.23 -9.24
N ALA A 105 -0.13 -5.11 -8.75
CA ALA A 105 -1.57 -4.82 -8.83
C ALA A 105 -2.09 -4.81 -10.28
N PHE A 106 -1.32 -4.24 -11.21
CA PHE A 106 -1.67 -4.21 -12.63
C PHE A 106 -1.14 -5.41 -13.44
N GLY A 107 -0.58 -6.43 -12.78
CA GLY A 107 -0.10 -7.64 -13.47
C GLY A 107 1.10 -7.45 -14.39
N SER A 108 1.83 -6.32 -14.30
CA SER A 108 3.05 -6.09 -15.08
C SER A 108 4.19 -7.04 -14.70
N ILE A 109 4.11 -7.63 -13.52
CA ILE A 109 5.03 -8.67 -13.05
C ILE A 109 4.29 -9.62 -12.10
N SER A 110 4.51 -10.93 -12.22
CA SER A 110 3.88 -11.90 -11.34
C SER A 110 4.68 -12.08 -10.04
N ILE A 111 3.97 -12.32 -8.93
CA ILE A 111 4.60 -12.65 -7.64
C ILE A 111 5.46 -13.90 -7.76
N ARG A 112 5.05 -14.88 -8.58
CA ARG A 112 5.84 -16.10 -8.83
C ARG A 112 7.20 -15.78 -9.44
N LYS A 113 7.25 -14.91 -10.45
CA LYS A 113 8.52 -14.45 -11.04
C LYS A 113 9.40 -13.78 -9.99
N ILE A 114 8.84 -12.82 -9.23
CA ILE A 114 9.56 -12.13 -8.16
C ILE A 114 10.12 -13.13 -7.13
N TYR A 115 9.31 -14.10 -6.71
CA TYR A 115 9.70 -15.10 -5.72
C TYR A 115 10.84 -16.00 -6.21
N GLN A 116 10.78 -16.45 -7.47
CA GLN A 116 11.80 -17.33 -8.05
C GLN A 116 13.13 -16.58 -8.24
N GLU A 117 13.09 -15.36 -8.78
CA GLU A 117 14.27 -14.52 -8.92
C GLU A 117 14.87 -14.16 -7.55
N LEU A 118 14.03 -13.85 -6.55
CA LEU A 118 14.47 -13.61 -5.18
C LEU A 118 15.22 -14.82 -4.59
N ASN A 119 14.70 -16.03 -4.78
CA ASN A 119 15.37 -17.23 -4.26
C ASN A 119 16.75 -17.44 -4.89
N ASN A 120 16.89 -17.14 -6.18
CA ASN A 120 18.19 -17.22 -6.87
C ASN A 120 19.17 -16.19 -6.30
N VAL A 121 18.75 -14.96 -6.11
CA VAL A 121 19.58 -13.88 -5.57
C VAL A 121 19.96 -14.13 -4.10
N LEU A 122 19.07 -14.70 -3.29
CA LEU A 122 19.32 -14.98 -1.87
C LEU A 122 20.55 -15.88 -1.61
N ILE A 123 21.01 -16.64 -2.60
CA ILE A 123 22.16 -17.53 -2.47
C ILE A 123 23.45 -16.73 -2.27
N PHE A 124 23.59 -15.59 -2.99
CA PHE A 124 24.83 -14.82 -3.07
C PHE A 124 24.73 -13.38 -2.56
N SER A 125 23.52 -12.91 -2.24
CA SER A 125 23.29 -11.51 -1.88
C SER A 125 23.89 -11.15 -0.53
N PRO A 126 24.57 -10.00 -0.40
CA PRO A 126 24.99 -9.45 0.88
C PRO A 126 23.80 -8.94 1.71
N TYR A 127 22.64 -8.66 1.10
CA TYR A 127 21.44 -8.13 1.73
C TYR A 127 20.44 -9.22 2.16
N LYS A 128 20.91 -10.42 2.45
CA LYS A 128 20.06 -11.60 2.72
C LYS A 128 18.99 -11.36 3.78
N LYS A 129 19.31 -10.66 4.86
CA LYS A 129 18.35 -10.34 5.94
C LYS A 129 17.19 -9.49 5.44
N ASP A 130 17.49 -8.48 4.66
CA ASP A 130 16.52 -7.54 4.12
C ASP A 130 15.65 -8.19 3.04
N LEU A 131 16.26 -8.98 2.16
CA LEU A 131 15.55 -9.77 1.16
C LEU A 131 14.63 -10.84 1.77
N LEU A 132 15.01 -11.45 2.88
CA LEU A 132 14.12 -12.35 3.62
C LEU A 132 12.94 -11.59 4.26
N SER A 133 13.15 -10.35 4.70
CA SER A 133 12.06 -9.49 5.15
C SER A 133 11.11 -9.16 4.01
N PHE A 134 11.63 -8.86 2.82
CA PHE A 134 10.82 -8.66 1.61
C PHE A 134 10.06 -9.92 1.21
N LYS A 135 10.69 -11.11 1.26
CA LYS A 135 10.04 -12.39 0.97
C LYS A 135 8.78 -12.60 1.81
N LYS A 136 8.81 -12.24 3.08
CA LYS A 136 7.64 -12.31 3.96
C LYS A 136 6.50 -11.42 3.49
N ARG A 137 6.79 -10.27 2.82
CA ARG A 137 5.75 -9.38 2.28
C ARG A 137 5.02 -10.01 1.10
N LEU A 138 5.70 -10.82 0.28
CA LEU A 138 5.04 -11.57 -0.80
C LEU A 138 4.04 -12.60 -0.26
N HIS A 139 4.37 -13.27 0.85
CA HIS A 139 3.43 -14.14 1.57
C HIS A 139 2.19 -13.38 2.02
N TRP A 140 2.39 -12.26 2.74
CA TRP A 140 1.28 -11.45 3.25
C TRP A 140 0.39 -10.91 2.13
N HIS A 141 0.97 -10.50 1.00
CA HIS A 141 0.23 -10.07 -0.17
C HIS A 141 -0.81 -11.13 -0.60
N CYS A 142 -0.35 -12.35 -0.87
CA CYS A 142 -1.24 -13.43 -1.30
C CYS A 142 -2.24 -13.85 -0.23
N HIS A 143 -1.84 -13.82 1.04
CA HIS A 143 -2.72 -14.15 2.15
C HIS A 143 -3.92 -13.19 2.24
N PHE A 144 -3.67 -11.88 2.15
CA PHE A 144 -4.76 -10.90 2.22
C PHE A 144 -5.67 -10.92 0.99
N VAL A 145 -5.12 -11.11 -0.20
CA VAL A 145 -5.92 -11.27 -1.42
C VAL A 145 -6.86 -12.48 -1.29
N GLN A 146 -6.33 -13.64 -0.85
CA GLN A 146 -7.13 -14.83 -0.62
C GLN A 146 -8.19 -14.64 0.46
N LYS A 147 -7.90 -13.86 1.50
CA LYS A 147 -8.88 -13.62 2.55
C LYS A 147 -10.12 -12.93 2.01
N LEU A 148 -9.98 -11.89 1.22
CA LEU A 148 -11.12 -11.21 0.59
C LEU A 148 -11.80 -12.12 -0.45
N GLU A 149 -11.04 -12.91 -1.20
CA GLU A 149 -11.57 -13.88 -2.18
C GLU A 149 -12.48 -14.93 -1.51
N THR A 150 -12.16 -15.34 -0.30
CA THR A 150 -12.95 -16.30 0.46
C THR A 150 -14.09 -15.69 1.27
N GLU A 151 -13.96 -14.43 1.66
CA GLU A 151 -14.92 -13.68 2.46
C GLU A 151 -15.19 -12.31 1.81
N PRO A 152 -15.85 -12.25 0.63
CA PRO A 152 -16.01 -10.99 -0.12
C PRO A 152 -16.85 -9.94 0.61
N GLU A 153 -17.70 -10.37 1.54
CA GLU A 153 -18.50 -9.46 2.34
C GLU A 153 -17.69 -8.55 3.27
N LEU A 154 -16.40 -8.86 3.49
CA LEU A 154 -15.49 -7.99 4.23
C LEU A 154 -15.27 -6.63 3.55
N GLU A 155 -15.62 -6.48 2.30
CA GLU A 155 -15.63 -5.19 1.62
C GLU A 155 -16.63 -4.21 2.24
N PHE A 156 -17.74 -4.70 2.78
CA PHE A 156 -18.87 -3.89 3.21
C PHE A 156 -19.09 -3.91 4.73
N ARG A 157 -18.64 -4.95 5.41
CA ARG A 157 -18.83 -5.12 6.85
C ARG A 157 -17.53 -5.47 7.58
N SER A 158 -17.51 -5.16 8.87
CA SER A 158 -16.36 -5.44 9.74
C SER A 158 -16.14 -6.96 9.87
N MET A 159 -14.87 -7.35 9.94
CA MET A 159 -14.49 -8.74 10.16
C MET A 159 -15.08 -9.29 11.48
N HIS A 160 -15.17 -8.44 12.50
CA HIS A 160 -15.88 -8.74 13.73
C HIS A 160 -17.24 -8.04 13.73
N PRO A 161 -18.37 -8.77 13.65
CA PRO A 161 -19.68 -8.16 13.44
C PRO A 161 -20.08 -7.10 14.48
N PHE A 162 -19.71 -7.29 15.76
CA PHE A 162 -19.98 -6.29 16.81
C PHE A 162 -19.28 -4.94 16.60
N CYS A 163 -18.33 -4.85 15.68
CA CYS A 163 -17.65 -3.59 15.37
C CYS A 163 -18.38 -2.77 14.31
N ASP A 164 -19.42 -3.30 13.66
CA ASP A 164 -20.17 -2.54 12.66
C ASP A 164 -20.94 -1.36 13.27
N GLU A 165 -21.32 -1.46 14.53
CA GLU A 165 -22.00 -0.40 15.28
C GLU A 165 -21.05 0.52 16.08
N LEU A 166 -19.73 0.28 15.98
CA LEU A 166 -18.75 1.01 16.79
C LEU A 166 -18.64 2.50 16.39
N ARG A 167 -18.74 2.78 15.09
CA ARG A 167 -18.63 4.13 14.51
C ARG A 167 -19.67 4.26 13.41
N THR A 168 -20.79 4.88 13.72
CA THR A 168 -21.95 5.00 12.81
C THR A 168 -22.15 6.41 12.30
N GLU A 169 -21.65 7.40 13.05
CA GLU A 169 -21.79 8.80 12.69
C GLU A 169 -20.63 9.25 11.79
N GLU A 170 -20.97 9.94 10.71
CA GLU A 170 -20.04 10.52 9.75
C GLU A 170 -19.97 12.03 9.95
N ASP A 171 -18.75 12.56 10.04
CA ASP A 171 -18.48 13.98 9.91
C ASP A 171 -17.75 14.23 8.60
N SER A 172 -18.50 14.65 7.60
CA SER A 172 -17.98 14.87 6.24
C SER A 172 -16.95 16.01 6.19
N GLU A 173 -17.02 17.01 7.07
CA GLU A 173 -16.05 18.11 7.13
C GLU A 173 -14.69 17.61 7.66
N LEU A 174 -14.70 16.79 8.72
CA LEU A 174 -13.49 16.18 9.25
C LEU A 174 -12.85 15.21 8.23
N ILE A 175 -13.65 14.42 7.54
CA ILE A 175 -13.17 13.50 6.50
C ILE A 175 -12.54 14.29 5.35
N GLU A 176 -13.18 15.39 4.91
CA GLU A 176 -12.65 16.23 3.83
C GLU A 176 -11.32 16.89 4.21
N LYS A 177 -11.20 17.42 5.42
CA LYS A 177 -9.94 17.98 5.94
C LYS A 177 -8.86 16.92 6.02
N TRP A 178 -9.21 15.74 6.52
CA TRP A 178 -8.27 14.62 6.61
C TRP A 178 -7.72 14.21 5.25
N ILE A 179 -8.57 13.92 4.26
CA ILE A 179 -8.11 13.43 2.96
C ILE A 179 -7.34 14.50 2.16
N LYS A 180 -7.51 15.78 2.52
CA LYS A 180 -6.75 16.91 1.94
C LYS A 180 -5.43 17.18 2.66
N GLY A 181 -5.12 16.51 3.78
CA GLY A 181 -3.94 16.79 4.59
C GLY A 181 -4.03 18.15 5.29
N GLN A 182 -5.16 18.44 5.89
CA GLN A 182 -5.49 19.69 6.61
C GLN A 182 -5.99 19.38 8.03
N THR A 183 -5.33 18.41 8.68
CA THR A 183 -5.74 17.94 10.02
C THR A 183 -5.17 18.79 11.15
N GLY A 184 -4.17 19.63 10.87
CA GLY A 184 -3.42 20.36 11.88
C GLY A 184 -2.26 19.56 12.50
N PHE A 185 -2.03 18.32 12.07
CA PHE A 185 -0.91 17.48 12.48
C PHE A 185 0.16 17.47 11.37
N PRO A 186 1.24 18.26 11.47
CA PRO A 186 2.14 18.52 10.35
C PRO A 186 2.71 17.28 9.67
N PHE A 187 3.15 16.28 10.43
CA PHE A 187 3.71 15.05 9.86
C PHE A 187 2.64 14.19 9.16
N LEU A 188 1.42 14.12 9.71
CA LEU A 188 0.31 13.44 9.07
C LEU A 188 -0.10 14.13 7.77
N ASP A 189 -0.23 15.46 7.83
CA ASP A 189 -0.60 16.28 6.67
C ASP A 189 0.44 16.18 5.55
N ALA A 190 1.73 16.15 5.93
CA ALA A 190 2.83 15.89 4.98
C ALA A 190 2.70 14.50 4.33
N CYS A 191 2.34 13.46 5.10
CA CYS A 191 2.13 12.12 4.56
C CYS A 191 0.96 12.06 3.57
N ILE A 192 -0.13 12.75 3.88
CA ILE A 192 -1.32 12.79 3.01
C ILE A 192 -1.04 13.64 1.77
N THR A 193 -0.36 14.77 1.90
CA THR A 193 0.08 15.61 0.77
C THR A 193 0.99 14.82 -0.19
N TYR A 194 1.93 14.07 0.35
CA TYR A 194 2.80 13.20 -0.45
C TYR A 194 1.99 12.12 -1.18
N LEU A 195 1.03 11.47 -0.49
CA LEU A 195 0.17 10.46 -1.09
C LEU A 195 -0.67 11.05 -2.23
N ASN A 196 -1.31 12.20 -2.02
CA ASN A 196 -2.11 12.92 -3.02
C ASN A 196 -1.30 13.27 -4.28
N THR A 197 0.00 13.53 -4.13
CA THR A 197 0.87 13.94 -5.25
C THR A 197 1.47 12.73 -5.99
N ASN A 198 1.81 11.66 -5.26
CA ASN A 198 2.59 10.54 -5.79
C ASN A 198 1.79 9.24 -5.97
N GLY A 199 0.55 9.17 -5.47
CA GLY A 199 -0.29 7.97 -5.52
C GLY A 199 0.30 6.78 -4.75
N TRP A 200 1.29 7.01 -3.90
CA TRP A 200 1.95 5.96 -3.13
C TRP A 200 2.57 6.54 -1.86
N ILE A 201 2.52 5.77 -0.79
CA ILE A 201 3.28 6.01 0.43
C ILE A 201 3.61 4.66 1.08
N ASN A 202 4.65 4.62 1.92
CA ASN A 202 5.07 3.40 2.59
C ASN A 202 4.02 2.88 3.61
N PHE A 203 4.08 1.58 3.87
CA PHE A 203 3.09 0.87 4.68
C PHE A 203 2.82 1.49 6.06
N ARG A 204 3.88 1.89 6.79
CA ARG A 204 3.73 2.45 8.14
C ARG A 204 2.91 3.74 8.13
N MET A 205 3.12 4.60 7.13
CA MET A 205 2.37 5.85 7.00
C MET A 205 0.92 5.60 6.58
N ARG A 206 0.65 4.62 5.70
CA ARG A 206 -0.73 4.18 5.40
C ARG A 206 -1.46 3.75 6.66
N ALA A 207 -0.79 2.97 7.52
CA ALA A 207 -1.36 2.52 8.79
C ALA A 207 -1.66 3.70 9.73
N MET A 208 -0.77 4.68 9.82
CA MET A 208 -0.99 5.89 10.62
C MET A 208 -2.16 6.72 10.08
N ILE A 209 -2.21 6.98 8.78
CA ILE A 209 -3.27 7.75 8.12
C ILE A 209 -4.64 7.14 8.44
N MET A 210 -4.80 5.82 8.27
CA MET A 210 -6.07 5.14 8.53
C MET A 210 -6.38 5.06 10.02
N SER A 211 -5.39 4.79 10.86
CA SER A 211 -5.55 4.78 12.32
C SER A 211 -6.03 6.12 12.83
N PHE A 212 -5.49 7.22 12.31
CA PHE A 212 -5.91 8.57 12.69
C PHE A 212 -7.39 8.83 12.36
N ALA A 213 -7.84 8.52 11.15
CA ALA A 213 -9.24 8.65 10.77
C ALA A 213 -10.17 7.86 11.69
N SER A 214 -9.78 6.65 12.08
CA SER A 214 -10.61 5.76 12.87
C SER A 214 -10.61 6.05 14.37
N TYR A 215 -9.48 6.47 14.95
CA TYR A 215 -9.35 6.64 16.39
C TYR A 215 -9.34 8.11 16.84
N ASN A 216 -8.69 9.00 16.09
CA ASN A 216 -8.62 10.40 16.46
C ASN A 216 -9.84 11.18 15.94
N LEU A 217 -10.26 10.92 14.72
CA LEU A 217 -11.45 11.53 14.13
C LEU A 217 -12.73 10.71 14.40
N TRP A 218 -12.61 9.47 14.87
CA TRP A 218 -13.71 8.56 15.16
C TRP A 218 -14.64 8.27 13.97
N GLN A 219 -14.08 8.25 12.75
CA GLN A 219 -14.86 8.08 11.53
C GLN A 219 -15.08 6.60 11.16
N PRO A 220 -16.23 6.25 10.54
CA PRO A 220 -16.48 4.91 10.02
C PRO A 220 -15.48 4.56 8.92
N TRP A 221 -14.86 3.37 9.01
CA TRP A 221 -13.90 2.93 8.00
C TRP A 221 -14.55 2.76 6.62
N GLN A 222 -15.83 2.42 6.55
CA GLN A 222 -16.60 2.30 5.31
C GLN A 222 -16.69 3.62 4.54
N LYS A 223 -16.53 4.76 5.23
CA LYS A 223 -16.53 6.10 4.63
C LYS A 223 -15.14 6.58 4.25
N THR A 224 -14.15 6.23 5.02
CA THR A 224 -12.75 6.67 4.79
C THR A 224 -11.97 5.75 3.84
N SER A 225 -12.31 4.45 3.81
CA SER A 225 -11.65 3.44 2.97
C SER A 225 -11.72 3.75 1.47
N PRO A 226 -12.90 4.07 0.87
CA PRO A 226 -12.99 4.37 -0.56
C PRO A 226 -12.13 5.57 -0.97
N LEU A 227 -12.09 6.61 -0.14
CA LEU A 227 -11.28 7.81 -0.43
C LEU A 227 -9.79 7.51 -0.47
N LEU A 228 -9.29 6.66 0.43
CA LEU A 228 -7.91 6.20 0.37
C LEU A 228 -7.65 5.28 -0.83
N ALA A 229 -8.62 4.44 -1.19
CA ALA A 229 -8.51 3.55 -2.34
C ALA A 229 -8.27 4.33 -3.64
N GLU A 230 -8.96 5.45 -3.83
CA GLU A 230 -8.81 6.33 -4.99
C GLU A 230 -7.41 6.95 -5.11
N LEU A 231 -6.71 7.13 -3.99
CA LEU A 231 -5.37 7.71 -3.99
C LEU A 231 -4.25 6.71 -4.28
N PHE A 232 -4.48 5.42 -4.12
CA PHE A 232 -3.41 4.42 -4.26
C PHE A 232 -3.28 3.89 -5.68
N THR A 233 -2.17 4.18 -6.35
CA THR A 233 -1.82 3.58 -7.66
C THR A 233 -1.57 2.08 -7.57
N ASP A 234 -1.37 1.55 -6.38
CA ASP A 234 -1.19 0.12 -6.10
C ASP A 234 -2.40 -0.47 -5.37
N PHE A 235 -3.60 0.11 -5.59
CA PHE A 235 -4.82 -0.41 -4.99
C PHE A 235 -5.02 -1.88 -5.34
N GLU A 236 -5.14 -2.70 -4.30
CA GLU A 236 -5.46 -4.12 -4.35
C GLU A 236 -6.53 -4.38 -3.28
N PRO A 237 -7.76 -4.71 -3.66
CA PRO A 237 -8.89 -4.80 -2.72
C PRO A 237 -8.61 -5.68 -1.50
N GLY A 238 -8.05 -6.87 -1.70
CA GLY A 238 -7.78 -7.81 -0.61
C GLY A 238 -6.81 -7.27 0.42
N ILE A 239 -5.79 -6.56 -0.03
CA ILE A 239 -4.81 -5.91 0.85
C ILE A 239 -5.42 -4.68 1.51
N HIS A 240 -6.04 -3.81 0.71
CA HIS A 240 -6.59 -2.55 1.18
C HIS A 240 -7.64 -2.76 2.28
N ILE A 241 -8.69 -3.54 2.01
CA ILE A 241 -9.77 -3.82 2.96
C ILE A 241 -9.23 -4.47 4.24
N SER A 242 -8.37 -5.49 4.10
CA SER A 242 -7.78 -6.16 5.27
C SER A 242 -6.96 -5.19 6.13
N GLN A 243 -6.19 -4.30 5.52
CA GLN A 243 -5.38 -3.32 6.25
C GLN A 243 -6.22 -2.21 6.86
N VAL A 244 -7.19 -1.67 6.13
CA VAL A 244 -8.14 -0.68 6.65
C VAL A 244 -8.82 -1.21 7.91
N GLN A 245 -9.40 -2.39 7.86
CA GLN A 245 -10.07 -3.00 9.01
C GLN A 245 -9.12 -3.26 10.18
N MET A 246 -7.89 -3.71 9.89
CA MET A 246 -6.86 -3.91 10.93
C MET A 246 -6.49 -2.59 11.62
N GLN A 247 -6.30 -1.52 10.86
CA GLN A 247 -5.93 -0.20 11.41
C GLN A 247 -7.12 0.50 12.06
N SER A 248 -8.34 0.14 11.71
CA SER A 248 -9.57 0.62 12.37
C SER A 248 -9.93 -0.16 13.64
N GLY A 249 -9.24 -1.27 13.92
CA GLY A 249 -9.46 -2.10 15.08
C GLY A 249 -10.76 -2.91 15.07
N VAL A 250 -11.26 -3.24 13.87
CA VAL A 250 -12.55 -3.91 13.70
C VAL A 250 -12.42 -5.40 13.31
N THR A 251 -11.24 -5.96 13.47
CA THR A 251 -10.96 -7.35 13.08
C THR A 251 -11.27 -8.38 14.18
N GLY A 252 -11.29 -7.97 15.44
CA GLY A 252 -11.47 -8.87 16.60
C GLY A 252 -10.31 -9.87 16.83
N ILE A 253 -9.28 -9.85 16.00
CA ILE A 253 -8.15 -10.82 16.06
C ILE A 253 -6.98 -10.27 16.84
N ASN A 254 -6.70 -8.97 16.70
CA ASN A 254 -5.56 -8.31 17.32
C ASN A 254 -6.01 -7.19 18.26
N LEU A 255 -5.20 -6.90 19.26
CA LEU A 255 -5.38 -5.68 20.04
C LEU A 255 -5.28 -4.45 19.12
N PRO A 256 -6.17 -3.47 19.27
CA PRO A 256 -6.11 -2.23 18.52
C PRO A 256 -4.75 -1.55 18.67
N ARG A 257 -4.20 -1.08 17.56
CA ARG A 257 -2.92 -0.34 17.55
C ARG A 257 -3.19 1.08 17.10
N ILE A 258 -3.20 1.99 18.05
CA ILE A 258 -3.33 3.42 17.77
C ILE A 258 -1.94 3.95 17.43
N TYR A 259 -1.80 4.53 16.25
CA TYR A 259 -0.56 5.19 15.85
C TYR A 259 -0.56 6.62 16.36
N SER A 260 0.29 6.91 17.35
CA SER A 260 0.53 8.29 17.77
C SER A 260 1.27 9.05 16.66
N VAL A 261 0.65 10.09 16.11
CA VAL A 261 1.25 10.94 15.07
C VAL A 261 2.53 11.57 15.57
N PHE A 262 2.55 12.09 16.80
CA PHE A 262 3.73 12.69 17.42
C PHE A 262 4.90 11.71 17.50
N LYS A 263 4.62 10.51 18.00
CA LYS A 263 5.66 9.45 18.06
C LYS A 263 6.16 9.07 16.66
N GLN A 264 5.27 8.96 15.67
CA GLN A 264 5.70 8.66 14.30
C GLN A 264 6.52 9.81 13.70
N SER A 265 6.15 11.06 13.98
CA SER A 265 6.90 12.25 13.56
C SER A 265 8.33 12.20 14.09
N LEU A 266 8.50 12.00 15.40
CA LEU A 266 9.82 11.90 16.04
C LEU A 266 10.63 10.69 15.54
N ASP A 267 10.01 9.52 15.44
CA ASP A 267 10.70 8.27 15.07
C ASP A 267 11.11 8.24 13.58
N GLN A 268 10.35 8.89 12.69
CA GLN A 268 10.48 8.72 11.23
C GLN A 268 10.95 9.98 10.49
N ASP A 269 10.91 11.16 11.13
CA ASP A 269 11.34 12.44 10.57
C ASP A 269 11.83 13.39 11.67
N SER A 270 12.73 12.92 12.55
CA SER A 270 13.18 13.64 13.74
C SER A 270 13.73 15.06 13.47
N THR A 271 14.19 15.34 12.28
CA THR A 271 14.66 16.66 11.84
C THR A 271 13.56 17.50 11.18
N ALA A 272 12.36 16.98 11.05
CA ALA A 272 11.24 17.58 10.31
C ALA A 272 11.57 17.98 8.85
N GLU A 273 12.71 17.49 8.30
CA GLU A 273 13.17 17.86 6.96
C GLU A 273 12.20 17.42 5.87
N TRP A 274 11.69 16.18 5.99
CA TRP A 274 10.73 15.65 5.03
C TRP A 274 9.37 16.35 5.17
N THR A 275 8.91 16.60 6.40
CA THR A 275 7.67 17.34 6.68
C THR A 275 7.73 18.74 6.08
N LYS A 276 8.81 19.50 6.30
CA LYS A 276 9.01 20.84 5.74
C LYS A 276 9.06 20.82 4.21
N LYS A 277 9.69 19.79 3.61
CA LYS A 277 9.71 19.61 2.16
C LYS A 277 8.30 19.42 1.58
N MET A 278 7.43 18.69 2.27
CA MET A 278 6.06 18.45 1.81
C MET A 278 5.11 19.63 2.08
N ILE A 279 5.40 20.40 3.13
CA ILE A 279 4.62 21.57 3.55
C ILE A 279 5.57 22.77 3.66
N PRO A 280 5.87 23.46 2.55
CA PRO A 280 6.84 24.56 2.53
C PRO A 280 6.52 25.73 3.49
N GLN A 281 5.24 25.88 3.86
CA GLN A 281 4.79 26.88 4.84
C GLN A 281 5.43 26.69 6.22
N LEU A 282 5.91 25.48 6.52
CA LEU A 282 6.58 25.15 7.78
C LEU A 282 8.10 25.37 7.76
N GLU A 283 8.68 25.89 6.67
CA GLU A 283 10.14 26.02 6.49
C GLU A 283 10.81 26.72 7.68
N ASN A 284 10.22 27.81 8.15
CA ASN A 284 10.75 28.64 9.24
C ASN A 284 10.17 28.27 10.62
N VAL A 285 9.37 27.23 10.73
CA VAL A 285 8.82 26.79 12.01
C VAL A 285 9.85 25.95 12.75
N GLU A 286 9.96 26.15 14.06
CA GLU A 286 10.85 25.36 14.91
C GLU A 286 10.46 23.88 14.91
N ILE A 287 11.48 23.01 14.90
CA ILE A 287 11.29 21.55 14.81
C ILE A 287 10.43 21.01 15.95
N GLU A 288 10.65 21.55 17.15
CA GLU A 288 9.90 21.17 18.34
C GLU A 288 8.39 21.45 18.21
N LEU A 289 8.02 22.56 17.60
CA LEU A 289 6.61 22.90 17.33
C LEU A 289 5.99 21.98 16.28
N ILE A 290 6.77 21.57 15.27
CA ILE A 290 6.29 20.62 14.25
C ILE A 290 5.97 19.26 14.87
N HIS A 291 6.77 18.82 15.85
CA HIS A 291 6.57 17.52 16.49
C HIS A 291 5.53 17.53 17.61
N ASN A 292 5.29 18.67 18.23
CA ASN A 292 4.41 18.82 19.39
C ASN A 292 3.18 19.71 19.09
N ALA A 293 2.83 19.87 17.82
CA ALA A 293 1.70 20.73 17.45
C ALA A 293 0.40 20.21 18.07
N GLU A 294 0.06 20.72 19.22
CA GLU A 294 -1.29 20.90 19.73
C GLU A 294 -1.76 22.28 19.23
N LEU A 295 -2.21 22.32 17.97
CA LEU A 295 -2.69 23.54 17.35
C LEU A 295 -4.21 23.57 17.37
#